data_76cd064e04bba9a36f88db4d7ae53361
#
_entry.id   76cd064e04bba9a36f88db4d7ae53361
#
_cell.length_a   1.000
_cell.length_b   1.000
_cell.length_c   1.000
_cell.angle_alpha   90.00
_cell.angle_beta   90.00
_cell.angle_gamma   90.00
#
_symmetry.space_group_name_H-M   'P 1'
#
loop_
_entity.id
_entity.type
_entity.pdbx_description
1 polymer ?
#
loop_
_entity_poly.entity_id
_entity_poly.type
_entity_poly.pdbx_seq_one_letter_code
_entity_poly.pdbx_strand_id
1 'polypeptide(L)'
;MLRILPVAILLVSCALAEDDLDRQVRRVTDAFALVEQNAADPISSQQAFYQGAIPGMLRRLDPHSVFFDPQQFEQLRQMETSTHKGFGSIVSVLPGRVVVLQTLPGTPSSKSGMSPGDEILAINNYRLDRLDIEQLIGLLQQTRQQQAHLIIRRPGNAALLDYTLTPEEMQQPSVERAFFLRAAIGYLRVASFDEKTGAQIKEGIEKLGGANLSGLVLDLRNNPGGLLTSALETAGLFLKPGSSILTVRGRAVPEKEEKVPGDGKPYNFALAVLINGKSASASEIVSGALQDHDRAVIIGEPSFGKGLVQSVFPLADSAGLALTTALYYTPSGRSIQKPFDAAQFALGATSAHPNQRSDFRTDKGRIVRGGGGIIPDEIVYLPAASRLREVLETSGAFTTFATDYLQKDKVTPDFEVTPSLVDDFQVYLSERRIQPNVAEWSSELGFIRIRLKEEIFNQALGVEKGDEVEAQRDPQIQRALELIAGR
;
A
#
# COMPACT_ATOMS: atom_id res chain seq x y z
N MET A 1 -59.16 27.52 9.88
CA MET A 1 -58.10 28.53 9.97
C MET A 1 -57.02 28.00 10.91
N LEU A 2 -56.27 26.94 10.51
CA LEU A 2 -55.14 26.46 11.35
C LEU A 2 -54.19 25.59 10.52
N ARG A 3 -53.55 26.13 9.47
CA ARG A 3 -52.56 25.38 8.67
C ARG A 3 -51.43 26.23 8.09
N ILE A 4 -51.21 27.44 8.57
CA ILE A 4 -50.15 28.36 8.03
C ILE A 4 -48.98 28.56 8.98
N LEU A 5 -49.05 28.18 10.26
CA LEU A 5 -47.97 28.47 11.25
C LEU A 5 -46.70 27.64 11.09
N PRO A 6 -46.67 26.36 10.69
CA PRO A 6 -45.40 25.60 10.65
C PRO A 6 -44.48 25.97 9.47
N VAL A 7 -45.02 26.51 8.37
CA VAL A 7 -44.22 26.86 7.19
C VAL A 7 -43.39 28.18 7.43
N ALA A 8 -43.99 29.13 8.15
CA ALA A 8 -43.31 30.36 8.46
C ALA A 8 -42.12 30.20 9.45
N ILE A 9 -42.24 29.27 10.40
CA ILE A 9 -41.13 28.99 11.35
C ILE A 9 -39.97 28.27 10.65
N LEU A 10 -40.23 27.39 9.67
CA LEU A 10 -39.17 26.72 8.91
C LEU A 10 -38.39 27.68 7.99
N LEU A 11 -39.09 28.62 7.36
CA LEU A 11 -38.48 29.66 6.52
C LEU A 11 -37.64 30.67 7.32
N VAL A 12 -38.08 31.02 8.51
CA VAL A 12 -37.32 31.90 9.41
C VAL A 12 -36.05 31.19 9.94
N SER A 13 -36.10 29.89 10.20
CA SER A 13 -34.91 29.14 10.63
C SER A 13 -33.86 29.02 9.52
N CYS A 14 -34.26 28.81 8.26
CA CYS A 14 -33.34 28.80 7.13
C CYS A 14 -32.73 30.19 6.86
N ALA A 15 -33.52 31.28 6.93
CA ALA A 15 -33.02 32.62 6.75
C ALA A 15 -32.02 33.03 7.85
N LEU A 16 -32.24 32.64 9.12
CA LEU A 16 -31.32 32.92 10.21
C LEU A 16 -30.01 32.12 10.09
N ALA A 17 -30.02 30.92 9.49
CA ALA A 17 -28.82 30.14 9.25
C ALA A 17 -27.97 30.70 8.09
N GLU A 18 -28.58 31.20 7.03
CA GLU A 18 -27.88 31.90 5.95
C GLU A 18 -27.21 33.21 6.45
N ASP A 19 -27.92 33.98 7.25
CA ASP A 19 -27.39 35.25 7.82
C ASP A 19 -26.18 35.01 8.75
N ASP A 20 -26.10 33.87 9.44
CA ASP A 20 -24.95 33.57 10.29
C ASP A 20 -23.73 33.09 9.47
N LEU A 21 -23.91 32.31 8.43
CA LEU A 21 -22.83 31.88 7.55
C LEU A 21 -22.20 33.07 6.81
N ASP A 22 -23.01 33.95 6.23
CA ASP A 22 -22.55 35.15 5.53
C ASP A 22 -21.74 36.05 6.46
N ARG A 23 -22.20 36.20 7.70
CA ARG A 23 -21.50 36.98 8.73
C ARG A 23 -20.13 36.38 9.07
N GLN A 24 -20.03 35.05 9.19
CA GLN A 24 -18.75 34.37 9.46
C GLN A 24 -17.80 34.46 8.25
N VAL A 25 -18.30 34.30 7.03
CA VAL A 25 -17.52 34.46 5.81
C VAL A 25 -16.94 35.88 5.71
N ARG A 26 -17.73 36.92 5.95
CA ARG A 26 -17.24 38.29 5.98
C ARG A 26 -16.13 38.50 7.02
N ARG A 27 -16.29 37.97 8.25
CA ARG A 27 -15.25 38.06 9.29
C ARG A 27 -13.93 37.41 8.87
N VAL A 28 -13.98 36.27 8.18
CA VAL A 28 -12.78 35.61 7.65
C VAL A 28 -12.14 36.48 6.56
N THR A 29 -12.94 37.05 5.67
CA THR A 29 -12.46 37.93 4.59
C THR A 29 -11.84 39.23 5.14
N ASP A 30 -12.48 39.87 6.14
CA ASP A 30 -11.98 41.06 6.79
C ASP A 30 -10.65 40.78 7.52
N ALA A 31 -10.58 39.64 8.23
CA ALA A 31 -9.34 39.25 8.89
C ALA A 31 -8.20 39.01 7.88
N PHE A 32 -8.48 38.34 6.75
CA PHE A 32 -7.51 38.16 5.69
C PHE A 32 -7.02 39.49 5.10
N ALA A 33 -7.94 40.42 4.81
CA ALA A 33 -7.58 41.77 4.31
C ALA A 33 -6.64 42.52 5.27
N LEU A 34 -6.87 42.38 6.60
CA LEU A 34 -5.98 42.97 7.59
C LEU A 34 -4.59 42.31 7.60
N VAL A 35 -4.55 40.99 7.46
CA VAL A 35 -3.28 40.25 7.35
C VAL A 35 -2.51 40.63 6.09
N GLU A 36 -3.19 40.70 4.94
CA GLU A 36 -2.57 41.09 3.66
C GLU A 36 -1.99 42.51 3.72
N GLN A 37 -2.68 43.45 4.40
CA GLN A 37 -2.24 44.82 4.50
C GLN A 37 -1.13 45.08 5.54
N ASN A 38 -1.05 44.26 6.61
CA ASN A 38 -0.22 44.59 7.78
C ASN A 38 0.82 43.54 8.13
N ALA A 39 0.80 42.34 7.55
CA ALA A 39 1.80 41.32 7.84
C ALA A 39 3.20 41.76 7.39
N ALA A 40 4.22 41.44 8.16
CA ALA A 40 5.61 41.78 7.84
C ALA A 40 6.07 41.12 6.52
N ASP A 41 5.62 39.91 6.29
CA ASP A 41 5.84 39.16 5.04
C ASP A 41 4.53 39.00 4.27
N PRO A 42 4.51 39.23 2.96
CA PRO A 42 3.31 39.09 2.15
C PRO A 42 2.85 37.62 2.09
N ILE A 43 1.55 37.38 2.24
CA ILE A 43 0.93 36.08 2.06
C ILE A 43 -0.09 36.18 0.91
N SER A 44 0.00 35.23 -0.05
CA SER A 44 -1.00 35.16 -1.12
C SER A 44 -2.32 34.59 -0.60
N SER A 45 -3.44 34.99 -1.24
CA SER A 45 -4.75 34.40 -0.93
C SER A 45 -4.77 32.87 -1.08
N GLN A 46 -4.07 32.34 -2.08
CA GLN A 46 -3.93 30.90 -2.28
C GLN A 46 -3.24 30.23 -1.08
N GLN A 47 -2.16 30.78 -0.58
CA GLN A 47 -1.48 30.24 0.61
C GLN A 47 -2.37 30.35 1.86
N ALA A 48 -3.01 31.49 2.08
CA ALA A 48 -3.85 31.72 3.25
C ALA A 48 -5.06 30.77 3.29
N PHE A 49 -5.74 30.57 2.18
CA PHE A 49 -6.94 29.73 2.12
C PHE A 49 -6.61 28.25 1.89
N TYR A 50 -5.79 27.89 0.90
CA TYR A 50 -5.56 26.51 0.53
C TYR A 50 -4.57 25.77 1.45
N GLN A 51 -3.59 26.49 1.98
CA GLN A 51 -2.62 25.90 2.93
C GLN A 51 -2.94 26.22 4.39
N GLY A 52 -3.80 27.21 4.65
CA GLY A 52 -4.17 27.67 5.98
C GLY A 52 -5.60 27.35 6.39
N ALA A 53 -6.57 28.15 5.91
CA ALA A 53 -7.94 28.14 6.42
C ALA A 53 -8.68 26.82 6.16
N ILE A 54 -8.65 26.28 4.94
CA ILE A 54 -9.35 25.05 4.59
C ILE A 54 -8.75 23.85 5.34
N PRO A 55 -7.44 23.60 5.31
CA PRO A 55 -6.84 22.54 6.13
C PRO A 55 -7.08 22.72 7.63
N GLY A 56 -7.08 23.97 8.12
CA GLY A 56 -7.40 24.28 9.52
C GLY A 56 -8.82 23.88 9.91
N MET A 57 -9.79 24.12 9.04
CA MET A 57 -11.19 23.69 9.22
C MET A 57 -11.31 22.16 9.19
N LEU A 58 -10.66 21.50 8.22
CA LEU A 58 -10.74 20.04 8.05
C LEU A 58 -10.12 19.30 9.23
N ARG A 59 -9.01 19.77 9.77
CA ARG A 59 -8.38 19.19 10.97
C ARG A 59 -9.30 19.19 12.20
N ARG A 60 -10.35 20.00 12.22
CA ARG A 60 -11.37 19.98 13.28
C ARG A 60 -12.40 18.86 13.10
N LEU A 61 -12.48 18.27 11.92
CA LEU A 61 -13.38 17.17 11.64
C LEU A 61 -12.73 15.83 12.00
N ASP A 62 -11.63 15.51 11.34
CA ASP A 62 -10.87 14.26 11.52
C ASP A 62 -9.51 14.36 10.81
N PRO A 63 -8.57 13.41 11.05
CA PRO A 63 -7.25 13.41 10.42
C PRO A 63 -7.23 12.97 8.96
N HIS A 64 -8.35 12.51 8.41
CA HIS A 64 -8.44 11.93 7.08
C HIS A 64 -9.15 12.83 6.07
N SER A 65 -9.91 13.82 6.55
CA SER A 65 -10.51 14.84 5.67
C SER A 65 -9.42 15.78 5.14
N VAL A 66 -9.25 15.83 3.81
CA VAL A 66 -8.12 16.50 3.17
C VAL A 66 -8.60 17.35 2.00
N PHE A 67 -8.02 18.53 1.87
CA PHE A 67 -8.11 19.35 0.67
C PHE A 67 -6.96 19.02 -0.26
N PHE A 68 -7.25 18.83 -1.52
CA PHE A 68 -6.29 18.61 -2.60
C PHE A 68 -6.22 19.84 -3.50
N ASP A 69 -5.03 20.39 -3.68
CA ASP A 69 -4.79 21.32 -4.76
C ASP A 69 -4.91 20.60 -6.13
N PRO A 70 -4.90 21.33 -7.26
CA PRO A 70 -5.08 20.73 -8.58
C PRO A 70 -4.07 19.62 -8.90
N GLN A 71 -2.82 19.76 -8.47
CA GLN A 71 -1.78 18.76 -8.71
C GLN A 71 -2.01 17.51 -7.86
N GLN A 72 -2.33 17.68 -6.60
CA GLN A 72 -2.63 16.58 -5.67
C GLN A 72 -3.91 15.85 -6.08
N PHE A 73 -4.92 16.59 -6.56
CA PHE A 73 -6.18 15.99 -7.00
C PHE A 73 -6.00 15.15 -8.27
N GLU A 74 -5.17 15.61 -9.20
CA GLU A 74 -4.81 14.81 -10.37
C GLU A 74 -4.00 13.54 -9.98
N GLN A 75 -3.08 13.64 -9.02
CA GLN A 75 -2.37 12.47 -8.49
C GLN A 75 -3.33 11.44 -7.87
N LEU A 76 -4.35 11.90 -7.12
CA LEU A 76 -5.38 11.02 -6.56
C LEU A 76 -6.12 10.27 -7.69
N ARG A 77 -6.53 10.94 -8.75
CA ARG A 77 -7.19 10.34 -9.91
C ARG A 77 -6.31 9.31 -10.62
N GLN A 78 -5.03 9.59 -10.75
CA GLN A 78 -4.05 8.65 -11.32
C GLN A 78 -3.92 7.39 -10.46
N MET A 79 -3.95 7.51 -9.13
CA MET A 79 -3.95 6.36 -8.22
C MET A 79 -5.21 5.49 -8.39
N GLU A 80 -6.39 6.11 -8.57
CA GLU A 80 -7.66 5.38 -8.77
C GLU A 80 -7.67 4.57 -10.07
N THR A 81 -7.01 5.06 -11.11
CA THR A 81 -6.93 4.41 -12.44
C THR A 81 -5.73 3.48 -12.61
N SER A 82 -4.87 3.33 -11.57
CA SER A 82 -3.61 2.57 -11.64
C SER A 82 -2.68 2.98 -12.78
N THR A 83 -2.75 4.24 -13.19
CA THR A 83 -1.80 4.80 -14.15
C THR A 83 -0.78 5.65 -13.42
N HIS A 84 0.48 5.48 -13.75
CA HIS A 84 1.55 6.35 -13.28
C HIS A 84 2.54 6.60 -14.40
N LYS A 85 3.17 7.77 -14.35
CA LYS A 85 4.30 8.07 -15.23
C LYS A 85 5.58 7.45 -14.68
N GLY A 86 6.39 6.91 -15.55
CA GLY A 86 7.67 6.33 -15.18
C GLY A 86 8.46 5.80 -16.34
N PHE A 87 9.56 5.12 -16.04
CA PHE A 87 10.49 4.61 -17.04
C PHE A 87 10.43 3.09 -17.22
N GLY A 88 9.73 2.36 -16.31
CA GLY A 88 9.56 0.92 -16.38
C GLY A 88 10.80 0.12 -15.97
N SER A 89 11.55 0.61 -14.98
CA SER A 89 12.60 -0.14 -14.31
C SER A 89 12.23 -0.39 -12.84
N ILE A 90 12.52 -1.60 -12.37
CA ILE A 90 12.51 -1.97 -10.96
C ILE A 90 13.93 -1.84 -10.46
N VAL A 91 14.13 -1.09 -9.39
CA VAL A 91 15.45 -0.77 -8.87
C VAL A 91 15.58 -1.11 -7.39
N SER A 92 16.78 -1.49 -6.97
CA SER A 92 17.21 -1.52 -5.57
C SER A 92 17.77 -0.16 -5.21
N VAL A 93 17.23 0.46 -4.17
CA VAL A 93 17.69 1.76 -3.65
C VAL A 93 18.49 1.50 -2.38
N LEU A 94 19.78 1.81 -2.43
CA LEU A 94 20.75 1.65 -1.36
C LEU A 94 21.36 3.01 -1.01
N PRO A 95 21.96 3.19 0.17
CA PRO A 95 22.65 4.44 0.49
C PRO A 95 23.68 4.83 -0.59
N GLY A 96 23.44 5.95 -1.25
CA GLY A 96 24.30 6.47 -2.32
C GLY A 96 24.29 5.67 -3.63
N ARG A 97 23.40 4.69 -3.80
CA ARG A 97 23.42 3.78 -4.96
C ARG A 97 22.00 3.41 -5.40
N VAL A 98 21.81 3.27 -6.70
CA VAL A 98 20.59 2.71 -7.30
C VAL A 98 20.99 1.68 -8.35
N VAL A 99 20.57 0.43 -8.17
CA VAL A 99 20.88 -0.68 -9.06
C VAL A 99 19.61 -1.17 -9.75
N VAL A 100 19.66 -1.35 -11.04
CA VAL A 100 18.55 -1.91 -11.83
C VAL A 100 18.45 -3.41 -11.56
N LEU A 101 17.31 -3.86 -11.05
CA LEU A 101 17.00 -5.28 -10.86
C LEU A 101 16.33 -5.87 -12.09
N GLN A 102 15.45 -5.10 -12.72
CA GLN A 102 14.68 -5.53 -13.89
C GLN A 102 14.20 -4.33 -14.70
N THR A 103 14.07 -4.51 -16.02
CA THR A 103 13.35 -3.59 -16.92
C THR A 103 12.09 -4.27 -17.45
N LEU A 104 10.97 -3.54 -17.47
CA LEU A 104 9.70 -4.05 -17.97
C LEU A 104 9.70 -3.96 -19.52
N PRO A 105 9.30 -5.01 -20.22
CA PRO A 105 9.28 -5.02 -21.70
C PRO A 105 8.44 -3.87 -22.28
N GLY A 106 8.94 -3.27 -23.37
CA GLY A 106 8.23 -2.21 -24.08
C GLY A 106 8.26 -0.82 -23.43
N THR A 107 8.88 -0.66 -22.27
CA THR A 107 9.01 0.60 -21.54
C THR A 107 10.24 1.42 -21.97
N PRO A 108 10.33 2.72 -21.60
CA PRO A 108 11.49 3.55 -21.93
C PRO A 108 12.83 2.95 -21.48
N SER A 109 12.90 2.38 -20.26
CA SER A 109 14.13 1.72 -19.79
C SER A 109 14.51 0.51 -20.63
N SER A 110 13.55 -0.33 -20.99
CA SER A 110 13.81 -1.50 -21.86
C SER A 110 14.21 -1.07 -23.27
N LYS A 111 13.52 -0.09 -23.86
CA LYS A 111 13.83 0.46 -25.21
C LYS A 111 15.22 1.11 -25.29
N SER A 112 15.69 1.71 -24.18
CA SER A 112 17.04 2.31 -24.12
C SER A 112 18.15 1.28 -24.01
N GLY A 113 17.84 0.02 -23.71
CA GLY A 113 18.83 -1.03 -23.49
C GLY A 113 19.39 -1.08 -22.07
N MET A 114 18.72 -0.47 -21.09
CA MET A 114 19.06 -0.70 -19.66
C MET A 114 18.88 -2.18 -19.32
N SER A 115 19.76 -2.68 -18.47
CA SER A 115 19.82 -4.09 -18.10
C SER A 115 19.92 -4.30 -16.60
N PRO A 116 19.49 -5.45 -16.08
CA PRO A 116 19.76 -5.85 -14.69
C PRO A 116 21.24 -5.74 -14.35
N GLY A 117 21.56 -5.27 -13.16
CA GLY A 117 22.93 -5.01 -12.71
C GLY A 117 23.49 -3.64 -13.08
N ASP A 118 22.82 -2.88 -13.95
CA ASP A 118 23.23 -1.48 -14.23
C ASP A 118 23.11 -0.64 -12.96
N GLU A 119 24.16 0.11 -12.66
CA GLU A 119 24.21 1.04 -11.52
C GLU A 119 24.03 2.48 -12.02
N ILE A 120 23.01 3.16 -11.54
CA ILE A 120 22.76 4.57 -11.84
C ILE A 120 23.66 5.42 -10.95
N LEU A 121 24.58 6.17 -11.55
CA LEU A 121 25.55 7.02 -10.85
C LEU A 121 25.06 8.46 -10.67
N ALA A 122 24.29 8.95 -11.67
CA ALA A 122 23.74 10.29 -11.63
C ALA A 122 22.38 10.36 -12.37
N ILE A 123 21.54 11.26 -11.92
CA ILE A 123 20.24 11.61 -12.50
C ILE A 123 20.20 13.13 -12.63
N ASN A 124 20.00 13.66 -13.85
CA ASN A 124 19.88 15.11 -14.10
C ASN A 124 20.97 15.94 -13.41
N ASN A 125 22.24 15.54 -13.54
CA ASN A 125 23.42 16.13 -12.90
C ASN A 125 23.54 15.94 -11.37
N TYR A 126 22.57 15.30 -10.70
CA TYR A 126 22.70 14.94 -9.30
C TYR A 126 23.43 13.62 -9.16
N ARG A 127 24.58 13.65 -8.52
CA ARG A 127 25.35 12.44 -8.18
C ARG A 127 24.69 11.73 -7.02
N LEU A 128 24.41 10.43 -7.19
CA LEU A 128 23.66 9.64 -6.21
C LEU A 128 24.50 9.26 -4.98
N ASP A 129 25.83 9.14 -5.13
CA ASP A 129 26.77 8.78 -4.05
C ASP A 129 26.82 9.79 -2.88
N ARG A 130 26.21 10.95 -3.04
CA ARG A 130 26.14 12.03 -2.02
C ARG A 130 24.78 12.14 -1.33
N LEU A 131 23.82 11.30 -1.71
CA LEU A 131 22.44 11.36 -1.26
C LEU A 131 22.16 10.23 -0.25
N ASP A 132 21.41 10.54 0.78
CA ASP A 132 20.82 9.52 1.65
C ASP A 132 19.62 8.84 0.97
N ILE A 133 19.07 7.81 1.62
CA ILE A 133 17.95 7.01 1.05
C ILE A 133 16.70 7.88 0.82
N GLU A 134 16.39 8.79 1.74
CA GLU A 134 15.18 9.64 1.62
C GLU A 134 15.33 10.62 0.46
N GLN A 135 16.49 11.23 0.32
CA GLN A 135 16.84 12.11 -0.80
C GLN A 135 16.81 11.36 -2.14
N LEU A 136 17.33 10.12 -2.17
CA LEU A 136 17.29 9.25 -3.36
C LEU A 136 15.85 8.93 -3.76
N ILE A 137 15.01 8.52 -2.81
CA ILE A 137 13.59 8.23 -3.07
C ILE A 137 12.87 9.49 -3.59
N GLY A 138 13.10 10.64 -2.96
CA GLY A 138 12.54 11.93 -3.39
C GLY A 138 12.97 12.30 -4.82
N LEU A 139 14.26 12.16 -5.14
CA LEU A 139 14.78 12.41 -6.49
C LEU A 139 14.16 11.47 -7.53
N LEU A 140 14.06 10.18 -7.22
CA LEU A 140 13.44 9.19 -8.10
C LEU A 140 11.96 9.50 -8.35
N GLN A 141 11.21 9.92 -7.32
CA GLN A 141 9.80 10.31 -7.46
C GLN A 141 9.64 11.55 -8.35
N GLN A 142 10.46 12.58 -8.10
CA GLN A 142 10.44 13.81 -8.91
C GLN A 142 10.81 13.53 -10.38
N THR A 143 11.80 12.68 -10.60
CA THR A 143 12.29 12.33 -11.93
C THR A 143 11.24 11.64 -12.80
N ARG A 144 10.30 10.89 -12.20
CA ARG A 144 9.20 10.22 -12.93
C ARG A 144 8.26 11.17 -13.69
N GLN A 145 8.26 12.46 -13.38
CA GLN A 145 7.35 13.44 -13.98
C GLN A 145 7.94 14.13 -15.22
N GLN A 146 9.24 14.00 -15.47
CA GLN A 146 9.95 14.74 -16.51
C GLN A 146 11.01 13.88 -17.18
N GLN A 147 11.56 14.35 -18.29
CA GLN A 147 12.69 13.71 -18.95
C GLN A 147 13.87 13.58 -17.97
N ALA A 148 14.49 12.39 -17.95
CA ALA A 148 15.62 12.06 -17.12
C ALA A 148 16.86 11.77 -17.95
N HIS A 149 17.97 12.40 -17.60
CA HIS A 149 19.29 12.10 -18.09
C HIS A 149 20.03 11.24 -17.05
N LEU A 150 20.43 10.03 -17.42
CA LEU A 150 21.01 9.03 -16.54
C LEU A 150 22.45 8.70 -16.95
N ILE A 151 23.37 8.78 -16.01
CA ILE A 151 24.73 8.23 -16.17
C ILE A 151 24.80 6.89 -15.46
N ILE A 152 25.13 5.86 -16.22
CA ILE A 152 25.07 4.47 -15.77
C ILE A 152 26.43 3.81 -15.90
N ARG A 153 26.79 3.04 -14.87
CA ARG A 153 27.88 2.09 -14.91
C ARG A 153 27.33 0.69 -15.11
N ARG A 154 27.71 0.06 -16.22
CA ARG A 154 27.40 -1.35 -16.48
C ARG A 154 28.57 -2.22 -16.09
N PRO A 155 28.38 -3.24 -15.26
CA PRO A 155 29.42 -4.23 -14.97
C PRO A 155 30.01 -4.84 -16.24
N GLY A 156 31.34 -4.98 -16.27
CA GLY A 156 32.05 -5.48 -17.47
C GLY A 156 32.24 -4.47 -18.61
N ASN A 157 31.69 -3.26 -18.52
CA ASN A 157 31.91 -2.18 -19.48
C ASN A 157 32.81 -1.09 -18.86
N ALA A 158 33.91 -0.79 -19.52
CA ALA A 158 34.82 0.26 -19.04
C ALA A 158 34.28 1.69 -19.24
N ALA A 159 33.39 1.90 -20.22
CA ALA A 159 32.79 3.17 -20.51
C ALA A 159 31.49 3.36 -19.74
N LEU A 160 31.23 4.58 -19.26
CA LEU A 160 29.94 4.95 -18.72
C LEU A 160 28.93 5.06 -19.87
N LEU A 161 27.70 4.65 -19.61
CA LEU A 161 26.59 4.75 -20.51
C LEU A 161 25.75 5.98 -20.17
N ASP A 162 25.29 6.63 -21.21
CA ASP A 162 24.47 7.84 -21.12
C ASP A 162 23.10 7.56 -21.74
N TYR A 163 22.05 7.71 -20.93
CA TYR A 163 20.68 7.49 -21.37
C TYR A 163 19.80 8.69 -21.08
N THR A 164 19.03 9.09 -22.07
CA THR A 164 17.96 10.07 -21.89
C THR A 164 16.61 9.35 -22.01
N LEU A 165 15.87 9.32 -20.93
CA LEU A 165 14.57 8.66 -20.83
C LEU A 165 13.44 9.67 -20.74
N THR A 166 12.42 9.51 -21.56
CA THR A 166 11.15 10.25 -21.44
C THR A 166 10.15 9.35 -20.71
N PRO A 167 9.50 9.82 -19.64
CA PRO A 167 8.55 8.98 -18.93
C PRO A 167 7.30 8.74 -19.76
N GLU A 168 6.81 7.51 -19.75
CA GLU A 168 5.55 7.11 -20.39
C GLU A 168 4.51 6.78 -19.31
N GLU A 169 3.22 6.91 -19.64
CA GLU A 169 2.16 6.39 -18.79
C GLU A 169 2.17 4.87 -18.82
N MET A 170 2.23 4.28 -17.65
CA MET A 170 2.26 2.83 -17.47
C MET A 170 1.13 2.40 -16.55
N GLN A 171 0.54 1.25 -16.86
CA GLN A 171 -0.36 0.60 -15.92
C GLN A 171 0.48 -0.16 -14.90
N GLN A 172 0.21 0.08 -13.62
CA GLN A 172 0.73 -0.73 -12.53
C GLN A 172 -0.38 -1.66 -12.09
N PRO A 173 -0.26 -2.98 -12.31
CA PRO A 173 -1.29 -3.88 -11.86
C PRO A 173 -1.39 -3.85 -10.34
N SER A 174 -2.61 -3.83 -9.81
CA SER A 174 -2.86 -3.91 -8.36
C SER A 174 -2.55 -5.30 -7.80
N VAL A 175 -2.61 -6.34 -8.63
CA VAL A 175 -2.06 -7.67 -8.34
C VAL A 175 -0.62 -7.73 -8.83
N GLU A 176 0.31 -7.54 -7.90
CA GLU A 176 1.74 -7.49 -8.23
C GLU A 176 2.36 -8.86 -8.47
N ARG A 177 1.85 -9.90 -7.81
CA ARG A 177 2.40 -11.25 -7.83
C ARG A 177 1.31 -12.30 -7.88
N ALA A 178 1.56 -13.33 -8.69
CA ALA A 178 0.70 -14.50 -8.83
C ALA A 178 1.54 -15.74 -9.16
N PHE A 179 1.83 -16.58 -8.17
CA PHE A 179 2.64 -17.80 -8.36
C PHE A 179 2.20 -18.92 -7.41
N PHE A 180 2.73 -20.14 -7.62
CA PHE A 180 2.49 -21.27 -6.74
C PHE A 180 3.46 -21.30 -5.56
N LEU A 181 2.95 -21.38 -4.33
CA LEU A 181 3.76 -21.66 -3.14
C LEU A 181 4.10 -23.14 -3.03
N ARG A 182 3.13 -24.00 -3.36
CA ARG A 182 3.21 -25.47 -3.43
C ARG A 182 2.26 -25.97 -4.51
N ALA A 183 2.33 -27.25 -4.84
CA ALA A 183 1.38 -27.86 -5.78
C ALA A 183 -0.07 -27.53 -5.37
N ALA A 184 -0.84 -26.95 -6.29
CA ALA A 184 -2.24 -26.52 -6.12
C ALA A 184 -2.51 -25.48 -5.00
N ILE A 185 -1.50 -24.85 -4.40
CA ILE A 185 -1.67 -23.73 -3.47
C ILE A 185 -1.07 -22.48 -4.12
N GLY A 186 -1.96 -21.53 -4.46
CA GLY A 186 -1.59 -20.27 -5.07
C GLY A 186 -1.24 -19.17 -4.05
N TYR A 187 -0.50 -18.17 -4.52
CA TYR A 187 -0.23 -16.93 -3.81
C TYR A 187 -0.58 -15.75 -4.72
N LEU A 188 -1.31 -14.79 -4.16
CA LEU A 188 -1.58 -13.52 -4.82
C LEU A 188 -1.23 -12.39 -3.87
N ARG A 189 -0.40 -11.44 -4.33
CA ARG A 189 -0.11 -10.20 -3.62
C ARG A 189 -0.86 -9.04 -4.27
N VAL A 190 -1.68 -8.37 -3.48
CA VAL A 190 -2.49 -7.22 -3.89
C VAL A 190 -1.94 -5.97 -3.20
N ALA A 191 -1.37 -5.04 -3.97
CA ALA A 191 -0.72 -3.84 -3.43
C ALA A 191 -1.67 -2.69 -3.16
N SER A 192 -2.79 -2.61 -3.90
CA SER A 192 -3.80 -1.55 -3.78
C SER A 192 -5.15 -2.04 -4.30
N PHE A 193 -6.21 -1.25 -4.10
CA PHE A 193 -7.53 -1.51 -4.68
C PHE A 193 -7.90 -0.40 -5.66
N ASP A 194 -7.79 -0.68 -6.95
CA ASP A 194 -8.20 0.16 -8.07
C ASP A 194 -9.39 -0.44 -8.83
N GLU A 195 -9.87 0.23 -9.88
CA GLU A 195 -11.02 -0.20 -10.67
C GLU A 195 -10.88 -1.61 -11.29
N LYS A 196 -9.65 -2.12 -11.44
CA LYS A 196 -9.37 -3.41 -12.10
C LYS A 196 -9.01 -4.52 -11.12
N THR A 197 -8.88 -4.23 -9.83
CA THR A 197 -8.35 -5.19 -8.83
C THR A 197 -9.16 -6.48 -8.77
N GLY A 198 -10.49 -6.38 -8.71
CA GLY A 198 -11.35 -7.58 -8.68
C GLY A 198 -11.14 -8.49 -9.90
N ALA A 199 -11.05 -7.90 -11.09
CA ALA A 199 -10.77 -8.61 -12.33
C ALA A 199 -9.36 -9.22 -12.36
N GLN A 200 -8.34 -8.49 -11.89
CA GLN A 200 -6.95 -8.97 -11.83
C GLN A 200 -6.77 -10.11 -10.83
N ILE A 201 -7.43 -10.06 -9.66
CA ILE A 201 -7.45 -11.16 -8.69
C ILE A 201 -8.06 -12.41 -9.35
N LYS A 202 -9.21 -12.25 -10.00
CA LYS A 202 -9.85 -13.36 -10.73
C LYS A 202 -8.93 -13.93 -11.80
N GLU A 203 -8.32 -13.09 -12.63
CA GLU A 203 -7.37 -13.51 -13.65
C GLU A 203 -6.17 -14.25 -13.05
N GLY A 204 -5.61 -13.75 -11.94
CA GLY A 204 -4.52 -14.42 -11.21
C GLY A 204 -4.92 -15.80 -10.69
N ILE A 205 -6.12 -15.93 -10.12
CA ILE A 205 -6.67 -17.22 -9.67
C ILE A 205 -6.82 -18.18 -10.86
N GLU A 206 -7.40 -17.73 -11.98
CA GLU A 206 -7.58 -18.58 -13.16
C GLU A 206 -6.25 -19.04 -13.77
N LYS A 207 -5.23 -18.18 -13.82
CA LYS A 207 -3.88 -18.54 -14.24
C LYS A 207 -3.24 -19.63 -13.35
N LEU A 208 -3.59 -19.63 -12.07
CA LEU A 208 -3.11 -20.60 -11.09
C LEU A 208 -3.95 -21.89 -11.02
N GLY A 209 -4.94 -22.06 -11.92
CA GLY A 209 -5.76 -23.27 -12.01
C GLY A 209 -7.23 -23.08 -11.59
N GLY A 210 -7.64 -21.88 -11.25
CA GLY A 210 -9.03 -21.53 -10.98
C GLY A 210 -9.61 -22.31 -9.81
N ALA A 211 -10.79 -22.91 -10.03
CA ALA A 211 -11.49 -23.70 -9.04
C ALA A 211 -10.78 -25.04 -8.65
N ASN A 212 -9.74 -25.44 -9.40
CA ASN A 212 -8.95 -26.63 -9.11
C ASN A 212 -7.85 -26.42 -8.06
N LEU A 213 -7.66 -25.18 -7.61
CA LEU A 213 -6.76 -24.90 -6.48
C LEU A 213 -7.26 -25.64 -5.23
N SER A 214 -6.34 -26.19 -4.44
CA SER A 214 -6.62 -26.68 -3.09
C SER A 214 -6.61 -25.54 -2.05
N GLY A 215 -5.88 -24.47 -2.32
CA GLY A 215 -5.79 -23.32 -1.44
C GLY A 215 -5.21 -22.06 -2.10
N LEU A 216 -5.47 -20.92 -1.46
CA LEU A 216 -4.94 -19.63 -1.87
C LEU A 216 -4.48 -18.83 -0.64
N VAL A 217 -3.31 -18.23 -0.74
CA VAL A 217 -2.83 -17.19 0.16
C VAL A 217 -3.02 -15.84 -0.53
N LEU A 218 -3.92 -15.02 -0.01
CA LEU A 218 -4.16 -13.64 -0.47
C LEU A 218 -3.38 -12.70 0.44
N ASP A 219 -2.34 -12.08 -0.08
CA ASP A 219 -1.49 -11.17 0.68
C ASP A 219 -1.94 -9.72 0.50
N LEU A 220 -2.47 -9.15 1.57
CA LEU A 220 -2.88 -7.74 1.69
C LEU A 220 -1.94 -6.94 2.60
N ARG A 221 -0.78 -7.46 2.94
CA ARG A 221 0.21 -6.74 3.74
C ARG A 221 0.72 -5.51 2.97
N ASN A 222 0.90 -4.42 3.69
CA ASN A 222 1.30 -3.11 3.15
C ASN A 222 0.31 -2.51 2.12
N ASN A 223 -0.90 -3.05 2.00
CA ASN A 223 -1.94 -2.54 1.10
C ASN A 223 -2.77 -1.46 1.83
N PRO A 224 -2.66 -0.17 1.48
CA PRO A 224 -3.36 0.92 2.16
C PRO A 224 -4.86 0.98 1.86
N GLY A 225 -5.36 0.08 1.01
CA GLY A 225 -6.73 0.06 0.54
C GLY A 225 -6.89 0.67 -0.85
N GLY A 226 -7.98 1.37 -1.06
CA GLY A 226 -8.37 1.98 -2.33
C GLY A 226 -9.89 2.00 -2.49
N LEU A 227 -10.36 1.72 -3.70
CA LEU A 227 -11.78 1.82 -4.05
C LEU A 227 -12.66 0.81 -3.30
N LEU A 228 -13.77 1.31 -2.74
CA LEU A 228 -14.76 0.48 -2.06
C LEU A 228 -15.36 -0.58 -3.01
N THR A 229 -15.69 -0.19 -4.24
CA THR A 229 -16.24 -1.10 -5.25
C THR A 229 -15.37 -2.32 -5.48
N SER A 230 -14.06 -2.13 -5.57
CA SER A 230 -13.08 -3.20 -5.76
C SER A 230 -12.94 -4.12 -4.55
N ALA A 231 -13.11 -3.57 -3.33
CA ALA A 231 -13.17 -4.40 -2.12
C ALA A 231 -14.43 -5.28 -2.12
N LEU A 232 -15.59 -4.73 -2.54
CA LEU A 232 -16.84 -5.49 -2.66
C LEU A 232 -16.72 -6.60 -3.70
N GLU A 233 -16.18 -6.30 -4.87
CA GLU A 233 -15.91 -7.29 -5.92
C GLU A 233 -14.98 -8.40 -5.42
N THR A 234 -13.88 -8.01 -4.76
CA THR A 234 -12.90 -8.98 -4.22
C THR A 234 -13.53 -9.89 -3.17
N ALA A 235 -14.29 -9.35 -2.22
CA ALA A 235 -15.00 -10.16 -1.22
C ALA A 235 -16.03 -11.09 -1.90
N GLY A 236 -16.70 -10.61 -2.94
CA GLY A 236 -17.66 -11.38 -3.74
C GLY A 236 -17.06 -12.58 -4.48
N LEU A 237 -15.75 -12.58 -4.76
CA LEU A 237 -15.06 -13.77 -5.33
C LEU A 237 -15.06 -14.97 -4.37
N PHE A 238 -15.22 -14.75 -3.08
CA PHE A 238 -15.05 -15.77 -2.05
C PHE A 238 -16.29 -16.00 -1.17
N LEU A 239 -17.22 -15.03 -1.10
CA LEU A 239 -18.43 -15.11 -0.29
C LEU A 239 -19.64 -15.58 -1.09
N LYS A 240 -20.57 -16.24 -0.44
CA LYS A 240 -21.80 -16.72 -1.08
C LYS A 240 -22.69 -15.55 -1.51
N PRO A 241 -23.48 -15.70 -2.61
CA PRO A 241 -24.49 -14.73 -2.99
C PRO A 241 -25.41 -14.35 -1.82
N GLY A 242 -25.68 -13.07 -1.67
CA GLY A 242 -26.50 -12.51 -0.60
C GLY A 242 -25.81 -12.31 0.75
N SER A 243 -24.57 -12.80 0.93
CA SER A 243 -23.79 -12.52 2.15
C SER A 243 -23.54 -11.02 2.29
N SER A 244 -23.67 -10.50 3.50
CA SER A 244 -23.31 -9.12 3.84
C SER A 244 -21.79 -8.94 3.71
N ILE A 245 -21.33 -7.83 3.14
CA ILE A 245 -19.89 -7.50 3.11
C ILE A 245 -19.61 -6.41 4.13
N LEU A 246 -20.46 -5.37 4.16
CA LEU A 246 -20.36 -4.29 5.14
C LEU A 246 -21.69 -3.52 5.23
N THR A 247 -21.84 -2.76 6.30
CA THR A 247 -22.91 -1.75 6.44
C THR A 247 -22.27 -0.37 6.56
N VAL A 248 -22.73 0.60 5.77
CA VAL A 248 -22.31 2.00 5.81
C VAL A 248 -23.33 2.81 6.62
N ARG A 249 -22.87 3.65 7.57
CA ARG A 249 -23.71 4.56 8.35
C ARG A 249 -23.07 5.92 8.45
N GLY A 250 -23.78 6.97 8.07
CA GLY A 250 -23.32 8.34 8.13
C GLY A 250 -24.43 9.34 8.44
N ARG A 251 -24.04 10.57 8.84
CA ARG A 251 -25.01 11.62 9.14
C ARG A 251 -25.86 12.03 7.92
N ALA A 252 -25.17 12.19 6.79
CA ALA A 252 -25.80 12.62 5.52
C ALA A 252 -25.96 11.46 4.53
N VAL A 253 -25.54 10.26 4.91
CA VAL A 253 -25.61 9.05 4.07
C VAL A 253 -26.58 8.08 4.76
N PRO A 254 -27.68 7.68 4.09
CA PRO A 254 -28.58 6.66 4.61
C PRO A 254 -27.83 5.37 4.93
N GLU A 255 -28.28 4.65 5.96
CA GLU A 255 -27.74 3.33 6.26
C GLU A 255 -27.92 2.41 5.04
N LYS A 256 -26.82 1.83 4.56
CA LYS A 256 -26.81 0.94 3.41
C LYS A 256 -25.99 -0.31 3.72
N GLU A 257 -26.60 -1.46 3.55
CA GLU A 257 -25.92 -2.76 3.60
C GLU A 257 -25.47 -3.15 2.20
N GLU A 258 -24.17 -3.42 2.02
CA GLU A 258 -23.60 -3.93 0.78
C GLU A 258 -23.48 -5.44 0.86
N LYS A 259 -24.02 -6.13 -0.14
CA LYS A 259 -24.09 -7.60 -0.23
C LYS A 259 -23.48 -8.12 -1.50
N VAL A 260 -23.05 -9.39 -1.46
CA VAL A 260 -22.62 -10.11 -2.65
C VAL A 260 -23.78 -10.25 -3.64
N PRO A 261 -23.60 -9.89 -4.92
CA PRO A 261 -24.63 -10.06 -5.95
C PRO A 261 -25.17 -11.48 -6.05
N GLY A 262 -26.44 -11.63 -6.43
CA GLY A 262 -27.14 -12.90 -6.46
C GLY A 262 -26.66 -13.91 -7.50
N ASP A 263 -25.92 -13.47 -8.52
CA ASP A 263 -25.33 -14.28 -9.60
C ASP A 263 -23.87 -14.69 -9.35
N GLY A 264 -23.30 -14.32 -8.20
CA GLY A 264 -21.93 -14.63 -7.82
C GLY A 264 -21.64 -16.13 -7.77
N LYS A 265 -20.47 -16.51 -8.26
CA LYS A 265 -19.94 -17.89 -8.20
C LYS A 265 -18.64 -17.90 -7.42
N PRO A 266 -18.69 -18.03 -6.08
CA PRO A 266 -17.49 -17.91 -5.25
C PRO A 266 -16.59 -19.13 -5.42
N TYR A 267 -15.27 -18.87 -5.34
CA TYR A 267 -14.28 -19.93 -5.18
C TYR A 267 -14.39 -20.56 -3.79
N ASN A 268 -14.24 -21.91 -3.70
CA ASN A 268 -14.47 -22.68 -2.47
C ASN A 268 -13.21 -23.32 -1.89
N PHE A 269 -12.05 -23.17 -2.51
CA PHE A 269 -10.78 -23.69 -1.97
C PHE A 269 -10.44 -23.08 -0.61
N ALA A 270 -9.52 -23.67 0.14
CA ALA A 270 -9.05 -23.12 1.41
C ALA A 270 -8.41 -21.73 1.20
N LEU A 271 -8.77 -20.75 2.04
CA LEU A 271 -8.31 -19.37 1.90
C LEU A 271 -7.64 -18.88 3.18
N ALA A 272 -6.44 -18.36 3.05
CA ALA A 272 -5.74 -17.59 4.06
C ALA A 272 -5.53 -16.15 3.56
N VAL A 273 -5.67 -15.15 4.44
CA VAL A 273 -5.43 -13.75 4.12
C VAL A 273 -4.35 -13.21 5.05
N LEU A 274 -3.30 -12.64 4.47
CA LEU A 274 -2.22 -12.01 5.23
C LEU A 274 -2.48 -10.52 5.37
N ILE A 275 -2.36 -9.99 6.59
CA ILE A 275 -2.48 -8.56 6.90
C ILE A 275 -1.37 -8.09 7.86
N ASN A 276 -1.14 -6.78 7.88
CA ASN A 276 -0.24 -6.12 8.84
C ASN A 276 -0.72 -4.71 9.19
N GLY A 277 0.03 -4.01 10.03
CA GLY A 277 -0.32 -2.66 10.50
C GLY A 277 -0.46 -1.59 9.40
N LYS A 278 -0.08 -1.90 8.14
CA LYS A 278 -0.28 -1.03 6.97
C LYS A 278 -1.43 -1.48 6.07
N SER A 279 -2.07 -2.62 6.37
CA SER A 279 -3.31 -3.06 5.71
C SER A 279 -4.46 -2.19 6.20
N ALA A 280 -5.07 -1.38 5.32
CA ALA A 280 -6.05 -0.37 5.71
C ALA A 280 -7.28 -0.34 4.79
N SER A 281 -8.40 0.23 5.27
CA SER A 281 -9.58 0.57 4.46
C SER A 281 -10.13 -0.63 3.67
N ALA A 282 -10.04 -0.63 2.32
CA ALA A 282 -10.50 -1.72 1.45
C ALA A 282 -9.92 -3.09 1.84
N SER A 283 -8.64 -3.15 2.25
CA SER A 283 -8.02 -4.37 2.78
C SER A 283 -8.71 -4.88 4.03
N GLU A 284 -9.16 -3.96 4.89
CA GLU A 284 -9.86 -4.29 6.13
C GLU A 284 -11.32 -4.69 5.87
N ILE A 285 -11.95 -4.12 4.84
CA ILE A 285 -13.28 -4.55 4.38
C ILE A 285 -13.22 -6.01 3.92
N VAL A 286 -12.29 -6.34 3.04
CA VAL A 286 -12.13 -7.71 2.52
C VAL A 286 -11.79 -8.68 3.65
N SER A 287 -10.76 -8.40 4.44
CA SER A 287 -10.33 -9.31 5.52
C SER A 287 -11.39 -9.43 6.61
N GLY A 288 -12.08 -8.33 6.99
CA GLY A 288 -13.14 -8.34 7.99
C GLY A 288 -14.37 -9.12 7.56
N ALA A 289 -14.82 -8.95 6.31
CA ALA A 289 -15.95 -9.72 5.78
C ALA A 289 -15.63 -11.22 5.70
N LEU A 290 -14.45 -11.57 5.22
CA LEU A 290 -14.01 -12.97 5.13
C LEU A 290 -13.83 -13.61 6.53
N GLN A 291 -13.36 -12.85 7.52
CA GLN A 291 -13.23 -13.29 8.90
C GLN A 291 -14.60 -13.53 9.55
N ASP A 292 -15.51 -12.56 9.43
CA ASP A 292 -16.82 -12.60 10.09
C ASP A 292 -17.71 -13.72 9.53
N HIS A 293 -17.56 -14.07 8.23
CA HIS A 293 -18.20 -15.22 7.60
C HIS A 293 -17.43 -16.55 7.78
N ASP A 294 -16.37 -16.59 8.57
CA ASP A 294 -15.52 -17.78 8.73
C ASP A 294 -15.06 -18.40 7.39
N ARG A 295 -14.90 -17.55 6.36
CA ARG A 295 -14.53 -17.98 5.01
C ARG A 295 -13.02 -18.14 4.85
N ALA A 296 -12.25 -17.29 5.50
CA ALA A 296 -10.79 -17.31 5.49
C ALA A 296 -10.23 -17.41 6.89
N VAL A 297 -8.95 -17.80 7.00
CA VAL A 297 -8.12 -17.56 8.19
C VAL A 297 -7.33 -16.29 7.96
N ILE A 298 -7.42 -15.35 8.87
CA ILE A 298 -6.67 -14.10 8.82
C ILE A 298 -5.40 -14.28 9.65
N ILE A 299 -4.24 -13.98 9.04
CA ILE A 299 -2.91 -14.26 9.61
C ILE A 299 -2.04 -13.01 9.53
N GLY A 300 -1.16 -12.81 10.51
CA GLY A 300 -0.18 -11.74 10.52
C GLY A 300 -0.30 -10.82 11.72
N GLU A 301 -0.38 -9.52 11.49
CA GLU A 301 -0.44 -8.50 12.54
C GLU A 301 -1.75 -7.71 12.47
N PRO A 302 -2.21 -7.11 13.59
CA PRO A 302 -3.39 -6.27 13.58
C PRO A 302 -3.32 -5.17 12.52
N SER A 303 -4.41 -4.98 11.77
CA SER A 303 -4.48 -3.99 10.69
C SER A 303 -4.47 -2.54 11.18
N PHE A 304 -4.46 -1.61 10.25
CA PHE A 304 -4.35 -0.17 10.52
C PHE A 304 -5.51 0.37 11.38
N GLY A 305 -6.75 0.00 11.09
CA GLY A 305 -7.95 0.46 11.81
C GLY A 305 -8.60 1.70 11.21
N LYS A 306 -8.73 1.76 9.87
CA LYS A 306 -9.45 2.83 9.15
C LYS A 306 -10.85 2.34 8.75
N GLY A 307 -11.82 2.53 9.64
CA GLY A 307 -13.24 2.18 9.43
C GLY A 307 -14.10 3.33 8.90
N LEU A 308 -13.53 4.21 8.09
CA LEU A 308 -14.14 5.42 7.56
C LEU A 308 -14.42 5.29 6.07
N VAL A 309 -15.57 5.85 5.64
CA VAL A 309 -15.87 6.07 4.23
C VAL A 309 -15.57 7.52 3.89
N GLN A 310 -14.69 7.70 2.92
CA GLN A 310 -14.36 9.02 2.38
C GLN A 310 -15.06 9.21 1.05
N SER A 311 -15.71 10.37 0.88
CA SER A 311 -16.26 10.80 -0.41
C SER A 311 -15.41 11.94 -0.94
N VAL A 312 -15.09 11.87 -2.22
CA VAL A 312 -14.30 12.90 -2.91
C VAL A 312 -15.24 13.83 -3.66
N PHE A 313 -15.13 15.11 -3.37
CA PHE A 313 -15.93 16.16 -3.98
C PHE A 313 -15.01 17.03 -4.85
N PRO A 314 -15.23 17.07 -6.17
CA PRO A 314 -14.53 18.01 -7.02
C PRO A 314 -14.96 19.44 -6.69
N LEU A 315 -13.99 20.34 -6.65
CA LEU A 315 -14.19 21.77 -6.44
C LEU A 315 -13.82 22.54 -7.71
N ALA A 316 -14.08 23.85 -7.69
CA ALA A 316 -13.62 24.74 -8.74
C ALA A 316 -12.08 24.67 -8.89
N ASP A 317 -11.57 25.16 -10.03
CA ASP A 317 -10.15 25.24 -10.35
C ASP A 317 -9.40 23.89 -10.29
N SER A 318 -10.10 22.78 -10.60
CA SER A 318 -9.55 21.42 -10.57
C SER A 318 -9.03 20.96 -9.20
N ALA A 319 -9.44 21.63 -8.12
CA ALA A 319 -9.16 21.19 -6.75
C ALA A 319 -10.14 20.12 -6.30
N GLY A 320 -9.85 19.44 -5.21
CA GLY A 320 -10.70 18.40 -4.64
C GLY A 320 -10.77 18.42 -3.13
N LEU A 321 -11.84 17.83 -2.60
CA LEU A 321 -12.05 17.71 -1.17
C LEU A 321 -12.44 16.27 -0.84
N ALA A 322 -11.59 15.55 -0.10
CA ALA A 322 -11.97 14.28 0.49
C ALA A 322 -12.52 14.52 1.89
N LEU A 323 -13.74 14.08 2.14
CA LEU A 323 -14.39 14.16 3.45
C LEU A 323 -14.75 12.78 3.97
N THR A 324 -14.58 12.58 5.26
CA THR A 324 -15.18 11.46 5.97
C THR A 324 -16.69 11.70 6.06
N THR A 325 -17.47 10.89 5.33
CA THR A 325 -18.93 11.04 5.22
C THR A 325 -19.69 9.98 5.99
N ALA A 326 -19.06 8.84 6.30
CA ALA A 326 -19.67 7.73 7.00
C ALA A 326 -18.64 6.85 7.69
N LEU A 327 -19.14 5.95 8.55
CA LEU A 327 -18.41 4.82 9.12
C LEU A 327 -18.88 3.53 8.45
N TYR A 328 -18.02 2.54 8.35
CA TYR A 328 -18.45 1.21 7.95
C TYR A 328 -18.30 0.19 9.10
N TYR A 329 -19.16 -0.79 9.05
CA TYR A 329 -19.28 -1.88 10.01
C TYR A 329 -19.17 -3.19 9.26
N THR A 330 -18.42 -4.14 9.80
CA THR A 330 -18.28 -5.48 9.23
C THR A 330 -19.60 -6.28 9.37
N PRO A 331 -19.75 -7.46 8.75
CA PRO A 331 -20.97 -8.27 8.85
C PRO A 331 -21.40 -8.58 10.29
N SER A 332 -20.48 -8.76 11.22
CA SER A 332 -20.80 -8.96 12.63
C SER A 332 -21.33 -7.69 13.36
N GLY A 333 -21.34 -6.54 12.67
CA GLY A 333 -21.76 -5.25 13.20
C GLY A 333 -20.68 -4.48 13.96
N ARG A 334 -19.43 -4.96 13.98
CA ARG A 334 -18.31 -4.26 14.63
C ARG A 334 -17.77 -3.15 13.76
N SER A 335 -17.47 -2.01 14.40
CA SER A 335 -16.59 -1.00 13.79
C SER A 335 -15.14 -1.37 14.08
N ILE A 336 -14.29 -1.26 13.06
CA ILE A 336 -12.85 -1.48 13.18
C ILE A 336 -12.08 -0.18 13.40
N GLN A 337 -12.77 0.98 13.38
CA GLN A 337 -12.13 2.28 13.52
C GLN A 337 -11.35 2.36 14.83
N LYS A 338 -10.05 2.61 14.77
CA LYS A 338 -9.26 2.98 15.94
C LYS A 338 -9.65 4.37 16.41
N PRO A 339 -9.75 4.59 17.73
CA PRO A 339 -9.97 5.93 18.27
C PRO A 339 -8.89 6.88 17.78
N PHE A 340 -9.29 8.10 17.42
CA PHE A 340 -8.32 9.18 17.18
C PHE A 340 -7.71 9.61 18.51
N ASP A 341 -6.42 9.92 18.51
CA ASP A 341 -5.77 10.44 19.70
C ASP A 341 -6.33 11.85 19.99
N ALA A 342 -7.07 11.96 21.10
CA ALA A 342 -7.76 13.19 21.49
C ALA A 342 -6.81 14.38 21.71
N ALA A 343 -5.53 14.12 21.96
CA ALA A 343 -4.52 15.15 22.15
C ALA A 343 -4.15 15.87 20.83
N GLN A 344 -4.28 15.19 19.69
CA GLN A 344 -3.97 15.76 18.35
C GLN A 344 -5.18 16.45 17.72
N PHE A 345 -6.38 16.04 18.08
CA PHE A 345 -7.62 16.55 17.50
C PHE A 345 -8.52 17.02 18.63
N ALA A 346 -8.65 18.34 18.83
CA ALA A 346 -9.60 18.95 19.73
C ALA A 346 -11.03 18.75 19.19
N LEU A 347 -11.43 17.49 19.04
CA LEU A 347 -12.78 17.13 18.64
C LEU A 347 -13.70 17.38 19.79
N GLY A 348 -14.65 18.29 19.62
CA GLY A 348 -15.80 18.38 20.51
C GLY A 348 -16.44 16.99 20.62
N ALA A 349 -16.83 16.61 21.83
CA ALA A 349 -17.23 15.31 22.29
C ALA A 349 -18.50 14.70 21.67
N THR A 350 -18.76 14.88 20.37
CA THR A 350 -19.99 14.44 19.71
C THR A 350 -19.84 13.33 18.68
N SER A 351 -18.62 12.86 18.37
CA SER A 351 -18.50 11.60 17.63
C SER A 351 -18.72 10.46 18.63
N ALA A 352 -19.88 9.83 18.55
CA ALA A 352 -20.13 8.55 19.21
C ALA A 352 -19.01 7.58 18.77
N HIS A 353 -17.99 7.44 19.59
CA HIS A 353 -17.00 6.40 19.36
C HIS A 353 -17.74 5.08 19.45
N PRO A 354 -17.78 4.29 18.36
CA PRO A 354 -18.40 2.98 18.43
C PRO A 354 -17.69 2.22 19.55
N ASN A 355 -18.47 1.58 20.40
CA ASN A 355 -18.05 0.94 21.63
C ASN A 355 -16.69 0.28 21.53
N GLN A 356 -15.74 0.84 22.27
CA GLN A 356 -14.40 0.29 22.40
C GLN A 356 -14.50 -1.13 22.96
N ARG A 357 -13.98 -2.12 22.21
CA ARG A 357 -13.77 -3.51 22.63
C ARG A 357 -15.01 -4.32 23.02
N SER A 358 -16.14 -4.10 22.38
CA SER A 358 -17.26 -5.05 22.46
C SER A 358 -16.89 -6.36 21.74
N ASP A 359 -17.28 -7.48 22.36
CA ASP A 359 -17.15 -8.80 21.72
C ASP A 359 -18.30 -9.00 20.72
N PHE A 360 -17.94 -9.27 19.49
CA PHE A 360 -18.84 -9.64 18.40
C PHE A 360 -18.62 -11.10 18.06
N ARG A 361 -19.49 -11.68 17.22
CA ARG A 361 -19.39 -13.07 16.84
C ARG A 361 -19.42 -13.24 15.33
N THR A 362 -18.57 -14.13 14.84
CA THR A 362 -18.61 -14.61 13.47
C THR A 362 -19.82 -15.54 13.26
N ASP A 363 -20.10 -15.93 12.01
CA ASP A 363 -21.18 -16.87 11.67
C ASP A 363 -21.09 -18.19 12.45
N LYS A 364 -19.87 -18.68 12.75
CA LYS A 364 -19.65 -19.90 13.56
C LYS A 364 -19.52 -19.62 15.07
N GLY A 365 -19.75 -18.41 15.49
CA GLY A 365 -19.76 -18.01 16.90
C GLY A 365 -18.40 -17.70 17.52
N ARG A 366 -17.31 -17.64 16.73
CA ARG A 366 -16.00 -17.19 17.22
C ARG A 366 -16.08 -15.73 17.67
N ILE A 367 -15.36 -15.40 18.75
CA ILE A 367 -15.31 -14.03 19.25
C ILE A 367 -14.33 -13.20 18.41
N VAL A 368 -14.81 -12.07 17.91
CA VAL A 368 -14.03 -11.04 17.22
C VAL A 368 -14.26 -9.68 17.87
N ARG A 369 -13.26 -8.79 17.81
CA ARG A 369 -13.31 -7.50 18.54
C ARG A 369 -13.32 -6.33 17.56
N GLY A 370 -14.00 -5.25 17.98
CA GLY A 370 -14.03 -3.98 17.26
C GLY A 370 -13.05 -2.95 17.83
N GLY A 371 -12.92 -1.78 17.16
CA GLY A 371 -12.20 -0.61 17.66
C GLY A 371 -10.67 -0.68 17.60
N GLY A 372 -10.11 -1.70 16.96
CA GLY A 372 -8.65 -1.89 16.92
C GLY A 372 -8.08 -2.31 15.55
N GLY A 373 -8.82 -2.12 14.46
CA GLY A 373 -8.56 -2.75 13.18
C GLY A 373 -9.07 -4.19 13.15
N ILE A 374 -8.67 -4.93 12.11
CA ILE A 374 -8.89 -6.38 12.04
C ILE A 374 -7.78 -7.06 12.82
N ILE A 375 -8.16 -7.80 13.86
CA ILE A 375 -7.23 -8.62 14.63
C ILE A 375 -7.15 -9.99 13.95
N PRO A 376 -5.96 -10.47 13.55
CA PRO A 376 -5.80 -11.78 12.94
C PRO A 376 -6.31 -12.92 13.82
N ASP A 377 -6.78 -14.00 13.19
CA ASP A 377 -7.08 -15.26 13.87
C ASP A 377 -5.79 -15.92 14.38
N GLU A 378 -4.70 -15.75 13.62
CA GLU A 378 -3.35 -16.22 13.96
C GLU A 378 -2.39 -15.03 13.93
N ILE A 379 -1.98 -14.57 15.11
CA ILE A 379 -1.00 -13.49 15.21
C ILE A 379 0.40 -14.06 15.02
N VAL A 380 1.07 -13.61 13.97
CA VAL A 380 2.43 -14.03 13.64
C VAL A 380 3.26 -12.76 13.39
N TYR A 381 4.07 -12.39 14.36
CA TYR A 381 5.01 -11.28 14.19
C TYR A 381 6.24 -11.72 13.43
N LEU A 382 6.75 -10.84 12.56
CA LEU A 382 8.04 -11.07 11.94
C LEU A 382 9.13 -10.97 13.01
N PRO A 383 10.14 -11.87 12.99
CA PRO A 383 11.25 -11.80 13.93
C PRO A 383 12.01 -10.49 13.76
N ALA A 384 12.45 -9.89 14.86
CA ALA A 384 13.32 -8.73 14.80
C ALA A 384 14.61 -9.08 14.04
N ALA A 385 15.06 -8.16 13.19
CA ALA A 385 16.31 -8.35 12.48
C ALA A 385 17.48 -8.37 13.49
N SER A 386 18.42 -9.31 13.31
CA SER A 386 19.66 -9.29 14.06
C SER A 386 20.54 -8.14 13.55
N ARG A 387 21.51 -7.70 14.38
CA ARG A 387 22.50 -6.70 13.96
C ARG A 387 23.16 -7.06 12.62
N LEU A 388 23.53 -8.33 12.43
CA LEU A 388 24.14 -8.78 11.19
C LEU A 388 23.20 -8.64 10.00
N ARG A 389 21.91 -9.00 10.14
CA ARG A 389 20.92 -8.81 9.07
C ARG A 389 20.78 -7.35 8.69
N GLU A 390 20.65 -6.45 9.67
CA GLU A 390 20.54 -5.02 9.41
C GLU A 390 21.76 -4.49 8.65
N VAL A 391 22.98 -4.89 9.06
CA VAL A 391 24.21 -4.51 8.37
C VAL A 391 24.24 -5.05 6.94
N LEU A 392 23.89 -6.30 6.71
CA LEU A 392 23.91 -6.91 5.38
C LEU A 392 22.88 -6.28 4.44
N GLU A 393 21.67 -6.01 4.92
CA GLU A 393 20.62 -5.36 4.12
C GLU A 393 20.97 -3.89 3.80
N THR A 394 21.40 -3.12 4.80
CA THR A 394 21.72 -1.69 4.61
C THR A 394 22.99 -1.45 3.79
N SER A 395 23.95 -2.38 3.84
CA SER A 395 25.18 -2.29 3.03
C SER A 395 24.97 -2.53 1.54
N GLY A 396 23.84 -3.17 1.15
CA GLY A 396 23.59 -3.61 -0.21
C GLY A 396 24.54 -4.70 -0.69
N ALA A 397 25.16 -5.43 0.24
CA ALA A 397 26.14 -6.46 -0.08
C ALA A 397 25.55 -7.58 -0.92
N PHE A 398 24.31 -7.99 -0.67
CA PHE A 398 23.63 -9.02 -1.45
C PHE A 398 23.46 -8.60 -2.92
N THR A 399 22.93 -7.40 -3.16
CA THR A 399 22.67 -6.88 -4.51
C THR A 399 23.96 -6.76 -5.31
N THR A 400 25.02 -6.21 -4.69
CA THR A 400 26.31 -6.01 -5.38
C THR A 400 27.05 -7.32 -5.60
N PHE A 401 27.01 -8.25 -4.64
CA PHE A 401 27.59 -9.59 -4.83
C PHE A 401 26.87 -10.36 -5.93
N ALA A 402 25.54 -10.33 -5.96
CA ALA A 402 24.76 -10.97 -7.02
C ALA A 402 25.12 -10.40 -8.40
N THR A 403 25.28 -9.08 -8.50
CA THR A 403 25.72 -8.42 -9.74
C THR A 403 27.11 -8.93 -10.20
N ASP A 404 28.09 -9.00 -9.27
CA ASP A 404 29.45 -9.48 -9.58
C ASP A 404 29.47 -10.97 -9.92
N TYR A 405 28.66 -11.77 -9.27
CA TYR A 405 28.50 -13.21 -9.53
C TYR A 405 27.95 -13.46 -10.94
N LEU A 406 26.88 -12.77 -11.32
CA LEU A 406 26.20 -12.94 -12.62
C LEU A 406 27.03 -12.49 -13.82
N GLN A 407 28.16 -11.78 -13.62
CA GLN A 407 29.12 -11.49 -14.69
C GLN A 407 29.94 -12.74 -15.08
N LYS A 408 30.11 -13.67 -14.14
CA LYS A 408 30.97 -14.86 -14.32
C LYS A 408 30.17 -16.10 -14.61
N ASP A 409 28.98 -16.22 -14.01
CA ASP A 409 28.17 -17.41 -14.02
C ASP A 409 26.74 -17.15 -14.52
N LYS A 410 26.22 -18.11 -15.28
CA LYS A 410 24.80 -18.10 -15.70
C LYS A 410 23.99 -18.91 -14.71
N VAL A 411 22.81 -18.41 -14.41
CA VAL A 411 21.88 -19.01 -13.44
C VAL A 411 20.64 -19.55 -14.14
N THR A 412 20.21 -20.73 -13.74
CA THR A 412 19.00 -21.42 -14.19
C THR A 412 17.99 -21.54 -13.03
N PRO A 413 16.69 -21.80 -13.29
CA PRO A 413 15.68 -21.90 -12.23
C PRO A 413 15.95 -22.94 -11.14
N ASP A 414 16.76 -23.94 -11.42
CA ASP A 414 17.18 -25.00 -10.50
C ASP A 414 18.48 -24.67 -9.71
N PHE A 415 18.99 -23.44 -9.84
CA PHE A 415 20.16 -22.98 -9.12
C PHE A 415 19.98 -23.05 -7.60
N GLU A 416 21.01 -23.55 -6.92
CA GLU A 416 21.09 -23.58 -5.46
C GLU A 416 22.37 -22.92 -4.96
N VAL A 417 22.26 -22.20 -3.83
CA VAL A 417 23.39 -21.58 -3.17
C VAL A 417 24.23 -22.65 -2.48
N THR A 418 25.40 -22.92 -3.03
CA THR A 418 26.35 -23.90 -2.47
C THR A 418 27.08 -23.36 -1.25
N PRO A 419 27.66 -24.23 -0.38
CA PRO A 419 28.54 -23.78 0.69
C PRO A 419 29.71 -22.93 0.19
N SER A 420 30.33 -23.27 -0.93
CA SER A 420 31.42 -22.49 -1.54
C SER A 420 30.97 -21.08 -1.89
N LEU A 421 29.75 -20.89 -2.43
CA LEU A 421 29.24 -19.56 -2.74
C LEU A 421 29.01 -18.72 -1.48
N VAL A 422 28.63 -19.36 -0.36
CA VAL A 422 28.52 -18.67 0.93
C VAL A 422 29.90 -18.26 1.46
N ASP A 423 30.93 -19.09 1.27
CA ASP A 423 32.31 -18.78 1.63
C ASP A 423 32.85 -17.63 0.77
N ASP A 424 32.57 -17.64 -0.55
CA ASP A 424 32.89 -16.53 -1.45
C ASP A 424 32.22 -15.21 -1.01
N PHE A 425 30.96 -15.28 -0.60
CA PHE A 425 30.27 -14.12 -0.04
C PHE A 425 30.90 -13.62 1.27
N GLN A 426 31.36 -14.52 2.14
CA GLN A 426 32.06 -14.15 3.36
C GLN A 426 33.39 -13.43 3.07
N VAL A 427 34.15 -13.90 2.09
CA VAL A 427 35.36 -13.22 1.60
C VAL A 427 35.02 -11.82 1.07
N TYR A 428 33.98 -11.74 0.22
CA TYR A 428 33.46 -10.49 -0.34
C TYR A 428 33.09 -9.46 0.74
N LEU A 429 32.45 -9.89 1.82
CA LEU A 429 32.13 -9.03 2.97
C LEU A 429 33.38 -8.54 3.69
N SER A 430 34.37 -9.42 3.87
CA SER A 430 35.62 -9.10 4.55
C SER A 430 36.41 -8.01 3.82
N GLU A 431 36.44 -8.04 2.49
CA GLU A 431 37.03 -7.00 1.66
C GLU A 431 36.34 -5.62 1.84
N ARG A 432 35.10 -5.62 2.22
CA ARG A 432 34.26 -4.42 2.53
C ARG A 432 34.24 -4.06 4.01
N ARG A 433 35.10 -4.69 4.80
CA ARG A 433 35.24 -4.48 6.26
C ARG A 433 33.96 -4.87 7.05
N ILE A 434 33.14 -5.75 6.49
CA ILE A 434 32.01 -6.37 7.19
C ILE A 434 32.52 -7.72 7.70
N GLN A 435 32.79 -7.81 9.01
CA GLN A 435 33.39 -8.99 9.62
C GLN A 435 32.50 -9.48 10.79
N PRO A 436 31.48 -10.30 10.52
CA PRO A 436 30.71 -10.92 11.58
C PRO A 436 31.57 -11.90 12.37
N ASN A 437 31.31 -12.04 13.67
CA ASN A 437 31.91 -13.12 14.42
C ASN A 437 31.29 -14.49 14.05
N VAL A 438 31.95 -15.57 14.45
CA VAL A 438 31.54 -16.94 14.05
C VAL A 438 30.12 -17.29 14.52
N ALA A 439 29.70 -16.82 15.69
CA ALA A 439 28.37 -17.09 16.24
C ALA A 439 27.30 -16.33 15.45
N GLU A 440 27.48 -15.03 15.18
CA GLU A 440 26.59 -14.22 14.33
C GLU A 440 26.45 -14.84 12.94
N TRP A 441 27.57 -15.23 12.31
CA TRP A 441 27.56 -15.84 10.98
C TRP A 441 26.79 -17.15 10.96
N SER A 442 27.10 -18.05 11.91
CA SER A 442 26.45 -19.38 11.98
C SER A 442 24.94 -19.29 12.21
N SER A 443 24.51 -18.34 13.04
CA SER A 443 23.06 -18.15 13.31
C SER A 443 22.31 -17.64 12.10
N GLU A 444 22.97 -16.95 11.17
CA GLU A 444 22.33 -16.31 10.01
C GLU A 444 22.56 -17.06 8.69
N LEU A 445 23.25 -18.19 8.69
CA LEU A 445 23.54 -18.96 7.46
C LEU A 445 22.28 -19.28 6.63
N GLY A 446 21.18 -19.65 7.29
CA GLY A 446 19.92 -19.95 6.61
C GLY A 446 19.34 -18.70 5.90
N PHE A 447 19.36 -17.57 6.60
CA PHE A 447 18.96 -16.28 6.03
C PHE A 447 19.85 -15.89 4.86
N ILE A 448 21.17 -15.95 5.04
CA ILE A 448 22.15 -15.55 4.02
C ILE A 448 21.97 -16.35 2.74
N ARG A 449 21.82 -17.68 2.83
CA ARG A 449 21.60 -18.53 1.65
C ARG A 449 20.36 -18.15 0.86
N ILE A 450 19.25 -18.00 1.55
CA ILE A 450 17.98 -17.66 0.89
C ILE A 450 18.06 -16.26 0.29
N ARG A 451 18.64 -15.31 1.01
CA ARG A 451 18.75 -13.94 0.56
C ARG A 451 19.70 -13.77 -0.64
N LEU A 452 20.79 -14.56 -0.69
CA LEU A 452 21.66 -14.65 -1.86
C LEU A 452 20.92 -15.20 -3.06
N LYS A 453 20.16 -16.31 -2.88
CA LYS A 453 19.38 -16.92 -3.96
C LYS A 453 18.33 -15.94 -4.50
N GLU A 454 17.60 -15.30 -3.61
CA GLU A 454 16.59 -14.28 -3.92
C GLU A 454 17.18 -13.16 -4.78
N GLU A 455 18.30 -12.58 -4.35
CA GLU A 455 18.92 -11.46 -5.04
C GLU A 455 19.52 -11.86 -6.40
N ILE A 456 20.12 -13.05 -6.48
CA ILE A 456 20.60 -13.60 -7.73
C ILE A 456 19.42 -13.85 -8.70
N PHE A 457 18.29 -14.37 -8.20
CA PHE A 457 17.09 -14.60 -9.01
C PHE A 457 16.45 -13.28 -9.45
N ASN A 458 16.40 -12.27 -8.59
CA ASN A 458 15.89 -10.94 -8.94
C ASN A 458 16.57 -10.38 -10.20
N GLN A 459 17.89 -10.55 -10.30
CA GLN A 459 18.66 -10.01 -11.42
C GLN A 459 18.74 -10.96 -12.62
N ALA A 460 18.77 -12.27 -12.41
CA ALA A 460 18.94 -13.25 -13.48
C ALA A 460 17.61 -13.68 -14.13
N LEU A 461 16.56 -13.87 -13.32
CA LEU A 461 15.28 -14.47 -13.72
C LEU A 461 14.08 -13.54 -13.55
N GLY A 462 14.30 -12.37 -12.96
CA GLY A 462 13.29 -11.37 -12.64
C GLY A 462 12.77 -11.44 -11.21
N VAL A 463 12.23 -10.31 -10.74
CA VAL A 463 11.83 -10.11 -9.33
C VAL A 463 10.73 -11.09 -8.87
N GLU A 464 9.88 -11.59 -9.77
CA GLU A 464 8.87 -12.59 -9.43
C GLU A 464 9.51 -13.90 -8.93
N LYS A 465 10.62 -14.32 -9.53
CA LYS A 465 11.35 -15.51 -9.11
C LYS A 465 12.10 -15.31 -7.80
N GLY A 466 12.58 -14.10 -7.53
CA GLY A 466 13.12 -13.76 -6.22
C GLY A 466 12.05 -13.81 -5.13
N ASP A 467 10.86 -13.26 -5.38
CA ASP A 467 9.74 -13.28 -4.44
C ASP A 467 9.26 -14.71 -4.13
N GLU A 468 9.30 -15.63 -5.11
CA GLU A 468 9.04 -17.07 -4.86
C GLU A 468 10.03 -17.67 -3.84
N VAL A 469 11.30 -17.24 -3.90
CA VAL A 469 12.34 -17.67 -2.95
C VAL A 469 12.11 -17.03 -1.58
N GLU A 470 11.79 -15.75 -1.52
CA GLU A 470 11.49 -15.04 -0.27
C GLU A 470 10.29 -15.67 0.45
N ALA A 471 9.24 -16.01 -0.27
CA ALA A 471 8.03 -16.62 0.29
C ALA A 471 8.30 -17.90 1.08
N GLN A 472 9.36 -18.64 0.76
CA GLN A 472 9.71 -19.88 1.46
C GLN A 472 10.26 -19.64 2.88
N ARG A 473 10.75 -18.43 3.19
CA ARG A 473 11.25 -18.08 4.52
C ARG A 473 10.26 -17.23 5.34
N ASP A 474 9.22 -16.73 4.71
CA ASP A 474 8.24 -15.85 5.37
C ASP A 474 7.40 -16.66 6.37
N PRO A 475 7.51 -16.39 7.70
CA PRO A 475 6.83 -17.19 8.71
C PRO A 475 5.31 -17.08 8.64
N GLN A 476 4.77 -15.95 8.14
CA GLN A 476 3.33 -15.75 7.97
C GLN A 476 2.81 -16.60 6.80
N ILE A 477 3.58 -16.67 5.69
CA ILE A 477 3.25 -17.55 4.56
C ILE A 477 3.38 -19.03 4.97
N GLN A 478 4.43 -19.40 5.69
CA GLN A 478 4.57 -20.80 6.17
C GLN A 478 3.41 -21.18 7.09
N ARG A 479 2.99 -20.29 8.00
CA ARG A 479 1.82 -20.53 8.85
C ARG A 479 0.54 -20.67 8.03
N ALA A 480 0.35 -19.87 6.99
CA ALA A 480 -0.78 -19.99 6.08
C ALA A 480 -0.81 -21.37 5.37
N LEU A 481 0.35 -21.85 4.90
CA LEU A 481 0.48 -23.16 4.27
C LEU A 481 0.11 -24.33 5.22
N GLU A 482 0.54 -24.26 6.49
CA GLU A 482 0.17 -25.26 7.52
C GLU A 482 -1.35 -25.30 7.74
N LEU A 483 -1.99 -24.14 7.86
CA LEU A 483 -3.43 -24.05 8.13
C LEU A 483 -4.28 -24.43 6.91
N ILE A 484 -3.81 -24.17 5.69
CA ILE A 484 -4.46 -24.63 4.45
C ILE A 484 -4.36 -26.16 4.33
N ALA A 485 -3.18 -26.73 4.61
CA ALA A 485 -2.97 -28.18 4.53
C ALA A 485 -3.73 -28.99 5.58
N GLY A 486 -4.11 -28.39 6.71
CA GLY A 486 -4.88 -29.01 7.77
C GLY A 486 -6.41 -28.95 7.59
N ARG A 487 -6.90 -28.31 6.53
CA ARG A 487 -8.33 -28.20 6.17
C ARG A 487 -8.68 -29.08 5.00
#